data_3761b73bf3724772b0606dc0c6e35d1a
#
_entry.id   3761b73bf3724772b0606dc0c6e35d1a
#
_cell.length_a   1.000
_cell.length_b   1.000
_cell.length_c   1.000
_cell.angle_alpha   90.00
_cell.angle_beta   90.00
_cell.angle_gamma   90.00
#
_symmetry.space_group_name_H-M   'P 1'
#
loop_
_entity.id
_entity.type
_entity.pdbx_description
1 polymer ?
#
loop_
_entity_poly.entity_id
_entity_poly.type
_entity_poly.pdbx_seq_one_letter_code
_entity_poly.pdbx_strand_id
1 'polypeptide(L)'
;MGETDLVGRPELRGGPKSVGRSALRGRTEVLRSTELWATAADPELAVTTCGAVPAADVTRAVRAIGRVLRRHHVDSAARVRVTVPPDGTEPTLVQANIRFHDTPTRVQVTGPRGFAVTFAVERLDRQIARLATSQARPFPDPARPPLARVTEPRPIVRRKLCALLTGTPAEATAVLDAMDYDAYLFTDSETGEDAIVHWEESLGVRLSRQHETAAPQAAAEVALTVNSLPLTVHTEPTPAVSEDEAAARLCRGGLPFLFFTDPGSGRGRLLYRRYDGDLTIVVPAGTE
;
A
#
# COMPACT_ATOMS: atom_id res chain seq x y z
N MET A 1 -10.52 -53.52 7.94
CA MET A 1 -11.10 -52.87 6.74
C MET A 1 -11.51 -51.47 7.20
N GLY A 2 -10.62 -50.50 7.03
CA GLY A 2 -10.80 -49.11 7.41
C GLY A 2 -10.50 -48.24 6.22
N GLU A 3 -11.52 -47.60 5.75
CA GLU A 3 -11.52 -46.70 4.61
C GLU A 3 -10.84 -45.38 5.02
N THR A 4 -9.73 -45.08 4.38
CA THR A 4 -8.97 -43.87 4.59
C THR A 4 -9.62 -42.78 3.73
N ASP A 5 -10.34 -41.83 4.35
CA ASP A 5 -10.87 -40.63 3.72
C ASP A 5 -9.73 -39.78 3.20
N LEU A 6 -9.62 -39.72 1.89
CA LEU A 6 -8.77 -38.79 1.15
C LEU A 6 -9.33 -37.38 1.31
N VAL A 7 -8.66 -36.56 2.12
CA VAL A 7 -8.87 -35.14 2.20
C VAL A 7 -8.70 -34.53 0.81
N GLY A 8 -9.80 -34.03 0.26
CA GLY A 8 -9.89 -33.47 -1.09
C GLY A 8 -8.89 -32.38 -1.33
N ARG A 9 -8.11 -32.50 -2.39
CA ARG A 9 -7.30 -31.41 -2.95
C ARG A 9 -8.24 -30.27 -3.37
N PRO A 10 -7.96 -29.02 -3.00
CA PRO A 10 -8.72 -27.88 -3.56
C PRO A 10 -8.49 -27.84 -5.07
N GLU A 11 -9.54 -28.06 -5.84
CA GLU A 11 -9.49 -27.90 -7.30
C GLU A 11 -9.36 -26.40 -7.62
N LEU A 12 -8.28 -26.06 -8.31
CA LEU A 12 -8.09 -24.75 -8.92
C LEU A 12 -8.99 -24.70 -10.17
N ARG A 13 -10.15 -24.06 -10.07
CA ARG A 13 -11.00 -23.80 -11.23
C ARG A 13 -10.54 -22.51 -11.91
N GLY A 14 -10.11 -22.64 -13.13
CA GLY A 14 -9.86 -21.54 -14.04
C GLY A 14 -8.52 -21.67 -14.75
N GLY A 15 -8.56 -22.02 -16.01
CA GLY A 15 -7.44 -21.77 -16.93
C GLY A 15 -7.24 -20.26 -17.12
N PRO A 16 -6.11 -19.82 -17.65
CA PRO A 16 -5.78 -18.41 -17.82
C PRO A 16 -6.82 -17.72 -18.72
N LYS A 17 -7.54 -16.74 -18.18
CA LYS A 17 -8.32 -15.80 -19.01
C LYS A 17 -7.39 -14.72 -19.48
N SER A 18 -6.90 -14.83 -20.72
CA SER A 18 -6.17 -13.77 -21.39
C SER A 18 -7.12 -12.59 -21.66
N VAL A 19 -6.87 -11.46 -21.03
CA VAL A 19 -7.56 -10.21 -21.33
C VAL A 19 -6.99 -9.65 -22.63
N GLY A 20 -7.88 -9.36 -23.58
CA GLY A 20 -7.63 -9.09 -24.99
C GLY A 20 -6.59 -8.02 -25.28
N ARG A 21 -5.90 -8.25 -26.39
CA ARG A 21 -4.98 -7.33 -27.07
C ARG A 21 -5.77 -6.12 -27.59
N SER A 22 -5.39 -4.92 -27.12
CA SER A 22 -5.64 -3.68 -27.84
C SER A 22 -4.35 -3.27 -28.53
N ALA A 23 -4.38 -3.23 -29.86
CA ALA A 23 -3.24 -2.86 -30.68
C ALA A 23 -3.16 -1.34 -30.81
N LEU A 24 -2.17 -0.72 -30.18
CA LEU A 24 -1.68 0.61 -30.53
C LEU A 24 -0.19 0.52 -30.91
N ARG A 25 0.10 1.01 -32.11
CA ARG A 25 1.43 0.97 -32.74
C ARG A 25 2.42 1.91 -32.05
N GLY A 26 3.62 1.41 -31.77
CA GLY A 26 4.85 2.19 -31.72
C GLY A 26 5.36 2.55 -30.32
N ARG A 27 5.74 1.52 -29.56
CA ARG A 27 6.82 1.44 -28.57
C ARG A 27 6.90 -0.01 -28.13
N THR A 28 8.09 -0.52 -27.89
CA THR A 28 8.28 -1.89 -27.42
C THR A 28 7.72 -2.00 -25.99
N GLU A 29 6.41 -2.10 -25.90
CA GLU A 29 5.71 -2.36 -24.64
C GLU A 29 5.91 -3.84 -24.36
N VAL A 30 6.75 -4.13 -23.37
CA VAL A 30 6.80 -5.47 -22.77
C VAL A 30 5.42 -5.74 -22.16
N LEU A 31 4.60 -6.51 -22.88
CA LEU A 31 3.27 -6.91 -22.41
C LEU A 31 3.45 -7.67 -21.09
N ARG A 32 3.08 -7.02 -19.98
CA ARG A 32 3.05 -7.64 -18.67
C ARG A 32 1.94 -8.66 -18.68
N SER A 33 2.28 -9.94 -18.69
CA SER A 33 1.33 -11.03 -18.53
C SER A 33 0.69 -10.93 -17.13
N THR A 34 -0.65 -10.77 -17.08
CA THR A 34 -1.41 -10.77 -15.82
C THR A 34 -2.34 -11.97 -15.83
N GLU A 35 -2.17 -12.86 -14.88
CA GLU A 35 -3.01 -14.03 -14.68
C GLU A 35 -3.79 -13.93 -13.37
N LEU A 36 -5.04 -14.37 -13.38
CA LEU A 36 -5.91 -14.43 -12.22
C LEU A 36 -6.16 -15.87 -11.83
N TRP A 37 -5.87 -16.20 -10.58
CA TRP A 37 -6.13 -17.48 -9.94
C TRP A 37 -7.13 -17.26 -8.80
N ALA A 38 -8.21 -18.01 -8.77
CA ALA A 38 -9.20 -17.95 -7.69
C ALA A 38 -9.44 -19.34 -7.11
N THR A 39 -9.68 -19.38 -5.80
CA THR A 39 -10.11 -20.60 -5.12
C THR A 39 -11.59 -20.47 -4.74
N ALA A 40 -12.32 -21.58 -4.80
CA ALA A 40 -13.68 -21.67 -4.28
C ALA A 40 -13.70 -22.06 -2.79
N ALA A 41 -12.53 -22.07 -2.12
CA ALA A 41 -12.43 -22.38 -0.71
C ALA A 41 -12.83 -21.20 0.16
N ASP A 42 -13.34 -21.46 1.33
CA ASP A 42 -13.65 -20.46 2.35
C ASP A 42 -12.39 -20.24 3.23
N PRO A 43 -11.89 -19.01 3.41
CA PRO A 43 -12.33 -17.78 2.73
C PRO A 43 -11.91 -17.72 1.25
N GLU A 44 -12.68 -17.01 0.43
CA GLU A 44 -12.38 -16.82 -0.99
C GLU A 44 -11.05 -16.08 -1.16
N LEU A 45 -10.13 -16.67 -1.91
CA LEU A 45 -8.80 -16.10 -2.15
C LEU A 45 -8.52 -15.97 -3.65
N ALA A 46 -8.40 -14.72 -4.11
CA ALA A 46 -8.00 -14.40 -5.47
C ALA A 46 -6.51 -14.02 -5.51
N VAL A 47 -5.73 -14.72 -6.33
CA VAL A 47 -4.31 -14.40 -6.55
C VAL A 47 -4.13 -13.87 -7.97
N THR A 48 -3.59 -12.67 -8.10
CA THR A 48 -3.21 -12.06 -9.38
C THR A 48 -1.70 -12.09 -9.51
N THR A 49 -1.20 -12.58 -10.64
CA THR A 49 0.23 -12.58 -10.95
C THR A 49 0.58 -11.51 -11.97
N CYS A 50 1.80 -11.00 -11.91
CA CYS A 50 2.36 -10.07 -12.87
C CYS A 50 3.84 -10.42 -13.09
N GLY A 51 4.21 -10.63 -14.36
CA GLY A 51 5.53 -11.16 -14.73
C GLY A 51 5.58 -12.70 -14.63
N ALA A 52 6.77 -13.26 -14.71
CA ALA A 52 7.02 -14.70 -14.71
C ALA A 52 6.97 -15.29 -13.29
N VAL A 53 5.76 -15.41 -12.72
CA VAL A 53 5.55 -15.98 -11.39
C VAL A 53 5.43 -17.51 -11.49
N PRO A 54 6.27 -18.29 -10.78
CA PRO A 54 6.15 -19.77 -10.76
C PRO A 54 4.80 -20.21 -10.16
N ALA A 55 4.16 -21.21 -10.75
CA ALA A 55 2.91 -21.79 -10.23
C ALA A 55 3.05 -22.32 -8.79
N ALA A 56 4.26 -22.77 -8.41
CA ALA A 56 4.56 -23.18 -7.05
C ALA A 56 4.42 -22.02 -6.04
N ASP A 57 4.78 -20.81 -6.42
CA ASP A 57 4.65 -19.63 -5.56
C ASP A 57 3.19 -19.21 -5.41
N VAL A 58 2.39 -19.33 -6.48
CA VAL A 58 0.93 -19.13 -6.42
C VAL A 58 0.29 -20.13 -5.46
N THR A 59 0.62 -21.43 -5.63
CA THR A 59 0.10 -22.49 -4.75
C THR A 59 0.50 -22.27 -3.29
N ARG A 60 1.74 -21.85 -3.06
CA ARG A 60 2.24 -21.50 -1.72
C ARG A 60 1.48 -20.31 -1.12
N ALA A 61 1.27 -19.25 -1.91
CA ALA A 61 0.52 -18.08 -1.48
C ALA A 61 -0.91 -18.44 -1.08
N VAL A 62 -1.63 -19.21 -1.92
CA VAL A 62 -2.99 -19.69 -1.63
C VAL A 62 -3.04 -20.46 -0.33
N ARG A 63 -2.18 -21.46 -0.16
CA ARG A 63 -2.19 -22.33 1.02
C ARG A 63 -1.79 -21.59 2.30
N ALA A 64 -0.74 -20.79 2.24
CA ALA A 64 -0.18 -20.16 3.42
C ALA A 64 -1.03 -18.98 3.89
N ILE A 65 -1.48 -18.11 2.99
CA ILE A 65 -2.38 -17.00 3.32
C ILE A 65 -3.73 -17.54 3.77
N GLY A 66 -4.31 -18.52 3.08
CA GLY A 66 -5.56 -19.14 3.51
C GLY A 66 -5.49 -19.74 4.92
N ARG A 67 -4.34 -20.29 5.35
CA ARG A 67 -4.15 -20.75 6.74
C ARG A 67 -4.15 -19.58 7.74
N VAL A 68 -3.52 -18.47 7.41
CA VAL A 68 -3.54 -17.27 8.27
C VAL A 68 -4.96 -16.74 8.43
N LEU A 69 -5.70 -16.61 7.32
CA LEU A 69 -7.08 -16.12 7.36
C LEU A 69 -7.96 -16.99 8.26
N ARG A 70 -7.90 -18.32 8.08
CA ARG A 70 -8.66 -19.24 8.95
C ARG A 70 -8.23 -19.19 10.41
N ARG A 71 -6.94 -19.08 10.71
CA ARG A 71 -6.43 -18.94 12.09
C ARG A 71 -7.03 -17.74 12.80
N HIS A 72 -7.18 -16.63 12.08
CA HIS A 72 -7.69 -15.38 12.62
C HIS A 72 -9.19 -15.18 12.38
N HIS A 73 -9.91 -16.20 11.92
CA HIS A 73 -11.35 -16.14 11.62
C HIS A 73 -11.72 -14.97 10.68
N VAL A 74 -10.90 -14.79 9.63
CA VAL A 74 -11.15 -13.77 8.59
C VAL A 74 -11.98 -14.42 7.50
N ASP A 75 -13.27 -14.10 7.46
CA ASP A 75 -14.24 -14.67 6.52
C ASP A 75 -14.37 -13.85 5.23
N SER A 76 -13.75 -12.67 5.19
CA SER A 76 -13.79 -11.80 4.02
C SER A 76 -12.92 -12.32 2.88
N ALA A 77 -13.33 -12.03 1.64
CA ALA A 77 -12.52 -12.33 0.47
C ALA A 77 -11.15 -11.63 0.53
N ALA A 78 -10.10 -12.36 0.20
CA ALA A 78 -8.74 -11.85 0.17
C ALA A 78 -8.24 -11.71 -1.28
N ARG A 79 -7.51 -10.63 -1.55
CA ARG A 79 -6.86 -10.39 -2.85
C ARG A 79 -5.36 -10.32 -2.67
N VAL A 80 -4.67 -11.22 -3.32
CA VAL A 80 -3.20 -11.29 -3.28
C VAL A 80 -2.66 -10.97 -4.66
N ARG A 81 -1.62 -10.16 -4.71
CA ARG A 81 -0.88 -9.88 -5.93
C ARG A 81 0.58 -10.28 -5.74
N VAL A 82 1.09 -11.09 -6.65
CA VAL A 82 2.50 -11.46 -6.72
C VAL A 82 3.08 -10.85 -8.00
N THR A 83 4.11 -10.05 -7.87
CA THR A 83 4.75 -9.37 -9.00
C THR A 83 6.24 -9.72 -9.03
N VAL A 84 6.68 -10.24 -10.18
CA VAL A 84 8.08 -10.47 -10.50
C VAL A 84 8.48 -9.43 -11.55
N PRO A 85 9.60 -8.71 -11.41
CA PRO A 85 10.07 -7.80 -12.43
C PRO A 85 10.22 -8.47 -13.80
N PRO A 86 10.01 -7.74 -14.93
CA PRO A 86 10.05 -8.33 -16.27
C PRO A 86 11.40 -8.95 -16.65
N ASP A 87 12.48 -8.40 -16.12
CA ASP A 87 13.87 -8.87 -16.31
C ASP A 87 14.21 -10.06 -15.39
N GLY A 88 13.28 -10.51 -14.56
CA GLY A 88 13.49 -11.58 -13.60
C GLY A 88 14.42 -11.21 -12.46
N THR A 89 14.81 -9.93 -12.35
CA THR A 89 15.62 -9.43 -11.24
C THR A 89 14.81 -9.45 -9.95
N GLU A 90 15.49 -9.58 -8.84
CA GLU A 90 14.88 -9.43 -7.53
C GLU A 90 14.80 -7.93 -7.15
N PRO A 91 13.87 -7.53 -6.30
CA PRO A 91 12.98 -8.36 -5.47
C PRO A 91 11.61 -8.68 -6.08
N THR A 92 11.03 -9.79 -5.67
CA THR A 92 9.62 -10.12 -5.90
C THR A 92 8.75 -9.32 -4.91
N LEU A 93 7.67 -8.72 -5.40
CA LEU A 93 6.69 -8.00 -4.59
C LEU A 93 5.46 -8.86 -4.34
N VAL A 94 5.04 -8.97 -3.08
CA VAL A 94 3.77 -9.58 -2.67
C VAL A 94 2.93 -8.55 -1.94
N GLN A 95 1.69 -8.38 -2.37
CA GLN A 95 0.69 -7.54 -1.73
C GLN A 95 -0.52 -8.40 -1.38
N ALA A 96 -0.97 -8.35 -0.12
CA ALA A 96 -2.20 -9.00 0.31
C ALA A 96 -3.16 -7.95 0.86
N ASN A 97 -4.39 -7.95 0.35
CA ASN A 97 -5.47 -7.06 0.77
C ASN A 97 -6.58 -7.93 1.31
N ILE A 98 -7.04 -7.64 2.51
CA ILE A 98 -8.12 -8.31 3.21
C ILE A 98 -9.05 -7.26 3.85
N ARG A 99 -10.14 -7.72 4.43
CA ARG A 99 -10.95 -6.92 5.35
C ARG A 99 -10.97 -7.64 6.70
N PHE A 100 -10.46 -7.00 7.74
CA PHE A 100 -10.43 -7.55 9.09
C PHE A 100 -11.36 -6.72 9.98
N HIS A 101 -12.39 -7.35 10.56
CA HIS A 101 -13.46 -6.68 11.32
C HIS A 101 -13.94 -5.38 10.61
N ASP A 102 -14.30 -5.52 9.33
CA ASP A 102 -14.72 -4.42 8.45
C ASP A 102 -13.65 -3.36 8.11
N THR A 103 -12.48 -3.44 8.71
CA THR A 103 -11.36 -2.55 8.42
C THR A 103 -10.56 -3.06 7.22
N PRO A 104 -10.44 -2.28 6.13
CA PRO A 104 -9.52 -2.61 5.05
C PRO A 104 -8.10 -2.74 5.59
N THR A 105 -7.47 -3.88 5.33
CA THR A 105 -6.14 -4.20 5.84
C THR A 105 -5.27 -4.70 4.70
N ARG A 106 -4.04 -4.21 4.62
CA ARG A 106 -3.09 -4.58 3.59
C ARG A 106 -1.72 -4.86 4.20
N VAL A 107 -1.00 -5.76 3.56
CA VAL A 107 0.45 -5.86 3.73
C VAL A 107 1.14 -5.84 2.37
N GLN A 108 2.33 -5.24 2.34
CA GLN A 108 3.18 -5.20 1.17
C GLN A 108 4.59 -5.59 1.59
N VAL A 109 5.16 -6.56 0.87
CA VAL A 109 6.49 -7.08 1.16
C VAL A 109 7.25 -7.28 -0.13
N THR A 110 8.52 -6.92 -0.12
CA THR A 110 9.48 -7.28 -1.15
C THR A 110 10.49 -8.29 -0.57
N GLY A 111 10.94 -9.20 -1.40
CA GLY A 111 11.92 -10.18 -0.96
C GLY A 111 12.45 -11.03 -2.11
N PRO A 112 13.47 -11.86 -1.84
CA PRO A 112 14.00 -12.79 -2.82
C PRO A 112 12.93 -13.74 -3.34
N ARG A 113 13.06 -14.16 -4.60
CA ARG A 113 12.18 -15.15 -5.22
C ARG A 113 12.09 -16.40 -4.32
N GLY A 114 10.88 -16.89 -4.09
CA GLY A 114 10.61 -18.03 -3.22
C GLY A 114 10.41 -17.69 -1.74
N PHE A 115 10.95 -16.57 -1.23
CA PHE A 115 10.79 -16.13 0.16
C PHE A 115 9.77 -14.99 0.33
N ALA A 116 9.54 -14.18 -0.70
CA ALA A 116 8.63 -13.04 -0.62
C ALA A 116 7.22 -13.42 -0.13
N VAL A 117 6.70 -14.59 -0.55
CA VAL A 117 5.41 -15.11 -0.07
C VAL A 117 5.48 -15.45 1.43
N THR A 118 6.57 -16.05 1.89
CA THR A 118 6.75 -16.38 3.32
C THR A 118 6.77 -15.12 4.17
N PHE A 119 7.54 -14.12 3.76
CA PHE A 119 7.60 -12.83 4.45
C PHE A 119 6.24 -12.10 4.47
N ALA A 120 5.48 -12.18 3.36
CA ALA A 120 4.15 -11.60 3.30
C ALA A 120 3.16 -12.32 4.25
N VAL A 121 3.25 -13.64 4.36
CA VAL A 121 2.45 -14.46 5.28
C VAL A 121 2.75 -14.08 6.73
N GLU A 122 4.02 -14.01 7.11
CA GLU A 122 4.44 -13.62 8.46
C GLU A 122 4.02 -12.19 8.81
N ARG A 123 4.15 -11.27 7.84
CA ARG A 123 3.72 -9.89 8.03
C ARG A 123 2.21 -9.79 8.19
N LEU A 124 1.45 -10.52 7.38
CA LEU A 124 -0.02 -10.56 7.47
C LEU A 124 -0.49 -11.13 8.80
N ASP A 125 0.09 -12.24 9.26
CA ASP A 125 -0.22 -12.87 10.54
C ASP A 125 0.02 -11.89 11.70
N ARG A 126 1.18 -11.22 11.73
CA ARG A 126 1.50 -10.20 12.74
C ARG A 126 0.58 -8.98 12.66
N GLN A 127 0.24 -8.51 11.46
CA GLN A 127 -0.64 -7.36 11.27
C GLN A 127 -2.03 -7.64 11.82
N ILE A 128 -2.62 -8.79 11.50
CA ILE A 128 -3.94 -9.18 12.00
C ILE A 128 -3.92 -9.36 13.53
N ALA A 129 -2.92 -10.07 14.07
CA ALA A 129 -2.79 -10.27 15.51
C ALA A 129 -2.69 -8.94 16.27
N ARG A 130 -1.96 -7.98 15.73
CA ARG A 130 -1.80 -6.64 16.30
C ARG A 130 -3.13 -5.85 16.26
N LEU A 131 -3.82 -5.86 15.13
CA LEU A 131 -5.12 -5.19 14.98
C LEU A 131 -6.18 -5.82 15.89
N ALA A 132 -6.17 -7.15 16.08
CA ALA A 132 -7.07 -7.85 16.97
C ALA A 132 -6.90 -7.45 18.44
N THR A 133 -5.69 -7.04 18.84
CA THR A 133 -5.38 -6.65 20.23
C THR A 133 -5.25 -5.14 20.40
N SER A 134 -5.56 -4.35 19.36
CA SER A 134 -5.40 -2.88 19.34
C SER A 134 -4.00 -2.43 19.79
N GLN A 135 -2.98 -3.25 19.54
CA GLN A 135 -1.61 -2.91 19.88
C GLN A 135 -1.04 -1.91 18.86
N ALA A 136 -0.34 -0.91 19.36
CA ALA A 136 0.40 0.00 18.51
C ALA A 136 1.48 -0.74 17.72
N ARG A 137 1.76 -0.27 16.50
CA ARG A 137 2.90 -0.75 15.72
C ARG A 137 4.19 -0.45 16.48
N PRO A 138 5.16 -1.38 16.53
CA PRO A 138 6.49 -1.04 17.03
C PRO A 138 7.09 0.08 16.17
N PHE A 139 7.68 1.05 16.83
CA PHE A 139 8.28 2.19 16.14
C PHE A 139 9.74 2.39 16.61
N PRO A 140 10.69 2.53 15.69
CA PRO A 140 10.58 2.26 14.25
C PRO A 140 10.23 0.80 13.98
N ASP A 141 9.50 0.52 12.86
CA ASP A 141 9.15 -0.85 12.47
C ASP A 141 10.37 -1.53 11.77
N PRO A 142 11.05 -2.48 12.44
CA PRO A 142 12.24 -3.10 11.87
C PRO A 142 11.94 -3.99 10.65
N ALA A 143 10.68 -4.34 10.45
CA ALA A 143 10.24 -5.14 9.29
C ALA A 143 9.88 -4.29 8.07
N ARG A 144 9.93 -2.95 8.19
CA ARG A 144 9.66 -2.03 7.10
C ARG A 144 10.97 -1.64 6.42
N PRO A 145 11.22 -2.08 5.18
CA PRO A 145 12.43 -1.68 4.48
C PRO A 145 12.42 -0.16 4.22
N PRO A 146 13.57 0.50 4.24
CA PRO A 146 13.66 1.90 3.88
C PRO A 146 13.20 2.09 2.43
N LEU A 147 12.51 3.21 2.17
CA LEU A 147 12.07 3.54 0.82
C LEU A 147 13.28 3.82 -0.08
N ALA A 148 13.26 3.25 -1.28
CA ALA A 148 14.35 3.45 -2.24
C ALA A 148 14.46 4.92 -2.63
N ARG A 149 15.68 5.46 -2.55
CA ARG A 149 16.01 6.81 -3.03
C ARG A 149 16.47 6.70 -4.48
N VAL A 150 15.60 7.04 -5.42
CA VAL A 150 15.88 6.99 -6.86
C VAL A 150 15.74 8.40 -7.43
N THR A 151 16.80 8.92 -8.04
CA THR A 151 16.84 10.29 -8.57
C THR A 151 16.56 10.37 -10.08
N GLU A 152 16.49 9.23 -10.76
CA GLU A 152 16.19 9.18 -12.19
C GLU A 152 14.78 9.72 -12.48
N PRO A 153 14.59 10.52 -13.55
CA PRO A 153 13.28 10.95 -14.01
C PRO A 153 12.39 9.75 -14.34
N ARG A 154 11.16 9.78 -13.83
CA ARG A 154 10.17 8.71 -14.06
C ARG A 154 8.80 9.32 -14.38
N PRO A 155 8.02 8.71 -15.28
CA PRO A 155 6.71 9.20 -15.65
C PRO A 155 5.64 8.88 -14.56
N ILE A 156 4.60 9.70 -14.53
CA ILE A 156 3.37 9.36 -13.80
C ILE A 156 2.57 8.39 -14.69
N VAL A 157 2.60 7.10 -14.34
CA VAL A 157 1.96 6.03 -15.11
C VAL A 157 0.56 5.68 -14.58
N ARG A 158 0.18 6.22 -13.43
CA ARG A 158 -1.11 5.92 -12.82
C ARG A 158 -1.67 7.12 -12.08
N ARG A 159 -2.95 7.41 -12.34
CA ARG A 159 -3.77 8.35 -11.57
C ARG A 159 -4.81 7.56 -10.78
N LYS A 160 -4.97 7.86 -9.51
CA LYS A 160 -6.01 7.30 -8.63
C LYS A 160 -6.93 8.42 -8.18
N LEU A 161 -8.16 8.39 -8.61
CA LEU A 161 -9.23 9.24 -8.07
C LEU A 161 -9.76 8.56 -6.80
N CYS A 162 -9.67 9.22 -5.67
CA CYS A 162 -10.07 8.65 -4.38
C CYS A 162 -11.03 9.60 -3.66
N ALA A 163 -12.15 9.05 -3.17
CA ALA A 163 -12.88 9.73 -2.11
C ALA A 163 -12.00 9.72 -0.86
N LEU A 164 -11.63 10.91 -0.39
CA LEU A 164 -10.78 11.03 0.79
C LEU A 164 -11.58 10.75 2.05
N LEU A 165 -10.93 10.19 3.07
CA LEU A 165 -11.44 10.19 4.42
C LEU A 165 -11.49 11.65 4.90
N THR A 166 -12.66 12.10 5.37
CA THR A 166 -12.74 13.32 6.21
C THR A 166 -12.70 12.87 7.65
N GLY A 167 -11.64 13.20 8.35
CA GLY A 167 -11.42 12.70 9.71
C GLY A 167 -10.25 13.36 10.41
N THR A 168 -9.97 12.90 11.60
CA THR A 168 -8.87 13.36 12.44
C THR A 168 -7.52 12.76 12.00
N PRO A 169 -6.39 13.35 12.37
CA PRO A 169 -5.07 12.73 12.18
C PRO A 169 -4.96 11.34 12.81
N ALA A 170 -5.71 11.07 13.90
CA ALA A 170 -5.74 9.76 14.55
C ALA A 170 -6.40 8.69 13.66
N GLU A 171 -7.55 9.01 13.06
CA GLU A 171 -8.25 8.12 12.14
C GLU A 171 -7.43 7.89 10.87
N ALA A 172 -6.83 8.95 10.32
CA ALA A 172 -5.95 8.85 9.17
C ALA A 172 -4.72 7.96 9.45
N THR A 173 -4.14 8.08 10.66
CA THR A 173 -3.02 7.23 11.09
C THR A 173 -3.45 5.76 11.26
N ALA A 174 -4.66 5.51 11.74
CA ALA A 174 -5.19 4.14 11.82
C ALA A 174 -5.30 3.51 10.42
N VAL A 175 -5.74 4.27 9.42
CA VAL A 175 -5.78 3.81 8.02
C VAL A 175 -4.37 3.62 7.46
N LEU A 176 -3.46 4.58 7.67
CA LEU A 176 -2.05 4.49 7.28
C LEU A 176 -1.43 3.17 7.77
N ASP A 177 -1.68 2.84 9.03
CA ASP A 177 -1.16 1.64 9.67
C ASP A 177 -1.83 0.35 9.16
N ALA A 178 -3.17 0.30 9.15
CA ALA A 178 -3.91 -0.88 8.69
C ALA A 178 -3.61 -1.22 7.23
N MET A 179 -3.44 -0.20 6.39
CA MET A 179 -3.16 -0.35 4.96
C MET A 179 -1.67 -0.47 4.63
N ASP A 180 -0.79 -0.46 5.62
CA ASP A 180 0.66 -0.55 5.42
C ASP A 180 1.18 0.47 4.38
N TYR A 181 0.65 1.69 4.44
CA TYR A 181 1.06 2.78 3.56
C TYR A 181 2.29 3.51 4.12
N ASP A 182 3.02 4.21 3.25
CA ASP A 182 4.12 5.11 3.62
C ASP A 182 3.61 6.49 3.96
N ALA A 183 2.58 6.93 3.23
CA ALA A 183 1.86 8.17 3.43
C ALA A 183 0.39 7.96 3.08
N TYR A 184 -0.50 8.70 3.74
CA TYR A 184 -1.95 8.63 3.51
C TYR A 184 -2.54 10.02 3.39
N LEU A 185 -3.24 10.28 2.27
CA LEU A 185 -3.92 11.54 1.97
C LEU A 185 -5.36 11.48 2.50
N PHE A 186 -5.77 12.51 3.23
CA PHE A 186 -7.11 12.65 3.82
C PHE A 186 -7.50 14.13 3.87
N THR A 187 -8.75 14.42 4.18
CA THR A 187 -9.21 15.79 4.50
C THR A 187 -9.32 15.90 6.03
N ASP A 188 -8.53 16.81 6.61
CA ASP A 188 -8.51 17.01 8.06
C ASP A 188 -9.83 17.67 8.51
N SER A 189 -10.56 16.99 9.40
CA SER A 189 -11.86 17.47 9.91
C SER A 189 -11.76 18.71 10.77
N GLU A 190 -10.58 19.00 11.32
CA GLU A 190 -10.34 20.20 12.15
C GLU A 190 -10.19 21.47 11.30
N THR A 191 -9.47 21.36 10.17
CA THR A 191 -9.16 22.51 9.32
C THR A 191 -9.96 22.56 8.02
N GLY A 192 -10.52 21.42 7.59
CA GLY A 192 -11.17 21.27 6.29
C GLY A 192 -10.20 21.17 5.12
N GLU A 193 -8.89 21.16 5.37
CA GLU A 193 -7.84 21.09 4.36
C GLU A 193 -7.47 19.66 4.04
N ASP A 194 -6.92 19.46 2.83
CA ASP A 194 -6.26 18.20 2.54
C ASP A 194 -4.92 18.14 3.29
N ALA A 195 -4.65 16.97 3.84
CA ALA A 195 -3.48 16.73 4.65
C ALA A 195 -2.94 15.32 4.41
N ILE A 196 -1.69 15.07 4.77
CA ILE A 196 -1.13 13.73 4.83
C ILE A 196 -0.65 13.40 6.23
N VAL A 197 -0.79 12.13 6.59
CA VAL A 197 -0.01 11.52 7.66
C VAL A 197 0.99 10.55 7.04
N HIS A 198 2.22 10.52 7.55
CA HIS A 198 3.26 9.61 7.08
C HIS A 198 4.20 9.19 8.20
N TRP A 199 4.89 8.07 8.00
CA TRP A 199 5.92 7.62 8.93
C TRP A 199 7.17 8.47 8.82
N GLU A 200 7.74 8.82 9.97
CA GLU A 200 9.04 9.47 10.07
C GLU A 200 9.98 8.63 10.92
N GLU A 201 11.14 8.28 10.37
CA GLU A 201 12.03 7.22 10.89
C GLU A 201 12.41 7.35 12.37
N SER A 202 12.46 8.53 12.93
CA SER A 202 12.87 8.76 14.32
C SER A 202 11.81 9.43 15.19
N LEU A 203 10.72 9.91 14.62
CA LEU A 203 9.77 10.80 15.29
C LEU A 203 8.31 10.28 15.30
N GLY A 204 8.05 9.07 14.84
CA GLY A 204 6.71 8.49 14.84
C GLY A 204 5.91 8.81 13.58
N VAL A 205 4.83 9.56 13.73
CA VAL A 205 3.96 10.00 12.63
C VAL A 205 4.12 11.50 12.45
N ARG A 206 4.25 11.94 11.19
CA ARG A 206 4.22 13.36 10.85
C ARG A 206 2.91 13.69 10.13
N LEU A 207 2.29 14.79 10.54
CA LEU A 207 1.16 15.43 9.88
C LEU A 207 1.68 16.60 9.05
N SER A 208 1.29 16.70 7.77
CA SER A 208 1.53 17.86 6.92
C SER A 208 0.21 18.34 6.33
N ARG A 209 -0.11 19.63 6.49
CA ARG A 209 -1.30 20.32 5.96
C ARG A 209 -0.93 21.15 4.74
N GLN A 210 -1.91 21.62 3.98
CA GLN A 210 -1.67 22.45 2.79
C GLN A 210 -1.11 23.83 3.15
N HIS A 211 -1.63 24.46 4.20
CA HIS A 211 -1.23 25.78 4.62
C HIS A 211 -0.30 25.74 5.83
N GLU A 212 0.31 26.88 6.12
CA GLU A 212 1.16 27.03 7.28
C GLU A 212 0.36 26.74 8.56
N THR A 213 0.88 25.87 9.39
CA THR A 213 0.30 25.57 10.69
C THR A 213 1.14 26.26 11.76
N ALA A 214 0.51 27.04 12.60
CA ALA A 214 1.21 27.62 13.76
C ALA A 214 1.86 26.48 14.57
N ALA A 215 3.16 26.61 14.84
CA ALA A 215 3.83 25.67 15.73
C ALA A 215 3.08 25.66 17.07
N PRO A 216 2.83 24.47 17.66
CA PRO A 216 2.29 24.40 19.00
C PRO A 216 3.14 25.30 19.91
N GLN A 217 2.52 26.24 20.61
CA GLN A 217 3.26 27.11 21.52
C GLN A 217 4.02 26.22 22.51
N ALA A 218 5.28 26.56 22.77
CA ALA A 218 6.20 25.76 23.61
C ALA A 218 5.71 25.44 25.03
N ALA A 219 4.58 26.00 25.46
CA ALA A 219 3.89 25.69 26.71
C ALA A 219 2.97 24.45 26.61
N ALA A 220 2.76 23.90 25.43
CA ALA A 220 1.98 22.69 25.15
C ALA A 220 2.85 21.59 24.51
N GLU A 221 4.03 21.34 25.05
CA GLU A 221 4.74 20.07 24.89
C GLU A 221 4.01 18.93 25.64
N VAL A 222 2.70 18.89 25.54
CA VAL A 222 1.99 17.64 25.61
C VAL A 222 2.40 16.94 24.32
N ALA A 223 3.28 15.96 24.43
CA ALA A 223 3.67 15.14 23.32
C ALA A 223 2.39 14.69 22.61
N LEU A 224 2.09 15.32 21.46
CA LEU A 224 0.93 14.93 20.67
C LEU A 224 1.12 13.47 20.35
N THR A 225 0.18 12.63 20.73
CA THR A 225 0.24 11.20 20.44
C THR A 225 -0.96 10.79 19.62
N VAL A 226 -0.72 9.98 18.63
CA VAL A 226 -1.74 9.37 17.80
C VAL A 226 -1.61 7.86 17.94
N ASN A 227 -2.66 7.21 18.44
CA ASN A 227 -2.64 5.75 18.66
C ASN A 227 -1.40 5.30 19.45
N SER A 228 -1.03 6.03 20.50
CA SER A 228 0.17 5.82 21.33
C SER A 228 1.52 6.03 20.60
N LEU A 229 1.50 6.65 19.43
CA LEU A 229 2.70 7.02 18.67
C LEU A 229 2.95 8.52 18.78
N PRO A 230 4.19 8.98 18.84
CA PRO A 230 4.49 10.41 18.74
C PRO A 230 3.96 11.00 17.44
N LEU A 231 3.31 12.17 17.52
CA LEU A 231 2.84 12.92 16.37
C LEU A 231 3.58 14.24 16.29
N THR A 232 4.26 14.51 15.19
CA THR A 232 4.88 15.78 14.88
C THR A 232 4.06 16.50 13.80
N VAL A 233 3.95 17.82 13.90
CA VAL A 233 3.25 18.63 12.89
C VAL A 233 4.28 19.40 12.07
N HIS A 234 4.22 19.25 10.74
CA HIS A 234 5.02 20.05 9.83
C HIS A 234 4.40 21.46 9.73
N THR A 235 5.20 22.47 10.00
CA THR A 235 4.72 23.86 10.09
C THR A 235 4.75 24.60 8.75
N GLU A 236 5.60 24.17 7.81
CA GLU A 236 5.72 24.82 6.52
C GLU A 236 4.57 24.44 5.59
N PRO A 237 4.07 25.37 4.76
CA PRO A 237 3.04 25.08 3.78
C PRO A 237 3.57 24.14 2.69
N THR A 238 2.66 23.35 2.13
CA THR A 238 3.03 22.49 1.00
C THR A 238 3.28 23.34 -0.26
N PRO A 239 4.19 22.90 -1.14
CA PRO A 239 4.44 23.60 -2.38
C PRO A 239 3.20 23.58 -3.29
N ALA A 240 2.82 24.75 -3.83
CA ALA A 240 1.80 24.84 -4.88
C ALA A 240 2.49 24.73 -6.25
N VAL A 241 2.34 23.57 -6.89
CA VAL A 241 3.07 23.23 -8.14
C VAL A 241 2.22 22.35 -9.06
N SER A 242 2.57 22.36 -10.35
CA SER A 242 1.99 21.43 -11.33
C SER A 242 2.45 19.99 -11.08
N GLU A 243 1.73 19.02 -11.67
CA GLU A 243 2.09 17.59 -11.58
C GLU A 243 3.48 17.31 -12.16
N ASP A 244 3.80 17.93 -13.28
CA ASP A 244 5.11 17.78 -13.93
C ASP A 244 6.24 18.32 -13.05
N GLU A 245 6.01 19.48 -12.42
CA GLU A 245 6.99 20.03 -11.49
C GLU A 245 7.12 19.19 -10.22
N ALA A 246 6.00 18.69 -9.70
CA ALA A 246 5.99 17.76 -8.56
C ALA A 246 6.77 16.49 -8.88
N ALA A 247 6.58 15.89 -10.07
CA ALA A 247 7.32 14.72 -10.52
C ALA A 247 8.83 15.01 -10.64
N ALA A 248 9.17 16.16 -11.21
CA ALA A 248 10.57 16.60 -11.33
C ALA A 248 11.21 16.81 -9.94
N ARG A 249 10.50 17.43 -8.98
CA ARG A 249 11.00 17.64 -7.61
C ARG A 249 11.18 16.32 -6.88
N LEU A 250 10.19 15.43 -6.96
CA LEU A 250 10.27 14.10 -6.34
C LEU A 250 11.47 13.31 -6.86
N CYS A 251 11.69 13.30 -8.19
CA CYS A 251 12.80 12.60 -8.78
C CYS A 251 14.15 13.23 -8.41
N ARG A 252 14.32 14.55 -8.57
CA ARG A 252 15.58 15.24 -8.23
C ARG A 252 15.96 15.06 -6.76
N GLY A 253 14.98 15.09 -5.85
CA GLY A 253 15.21 14.92 -4.42
C GLY A 253 15.36 13.45 -3.99
N GLY A 254 15.16 12.49 -4.89
CA GLY A 254 15.12 11.07 -4.54
C GLY A 254 14.04 10.75 -3.50
N LEU A 255 12.93 11.51 -3.50
CA LEU A 255 11.89 11.40 -2.49
C LEU A 255 11.04 10.14 -2.74
N PRO A 256 10.56 9.47 -1.69
CA PRO A 256 9.63 8.35 -1.82
C PRO A 256 8.22 8.79 -2.19
N PHE A 257 7.82 9.97 -1.72
CA PHE A 257 6.57 10.63 -2.02
C PHE A 257 6.73 12.15 -1.92
N LEU A 258 5.75 12.88 -2.47
CA LEU A 258 5.63 14.33 -2.36
C LEU A 258 4.16 14.69 -2.18
N PHE A 259 3.85 15.44 -1.13
CA PHE A 259 2.57 16.10 -0.96
C PHE A 259 2.67 17.51 -1.50
N PHE A 260 1.69 17.95 -2.29
CA PHE A 260 1.68 19.28 -2.91
C PHE A 260 0.25 19.75 -3.15
N THR A 261 0.06 21.05 -3.28
CA THR A 261 -1.20 21.65 -3.66
C THR A 261 -1.23 21.87 -5.17
N ASP A 262 -2.26 21.38 -5.83
CA ASP A 262 -2.49 21.64 -7.24
C ASP A 262 -3.04 23.08 -7.43
N PRO A 263 -2.36 23.96 -8.19
CA PRO A 263 -2.79 25.36 -8.32
C PRO A 263 -4.14 25.51 -9.05
N GLY A 264 -4.52 24.53 -9.88
CA GLY A 264 -5.75 24.59 -10.66
C GLY A 264 -7.00 24.32 -9.83
N SER A 265 -6.95 23.30 -8.96
CA SER A 265 -8.08 22.91 -8.11
C SER A 265 -7.98 23.41 -6.67
N GLY A 266 -6.80 23.90 -6.23
CA GLY A 266 -6.54 24.24 -4.84
C GLY A 266 -6.50 23.03 -3.89
N ARG A 267 -6.60 21.79 -4.41
CA ARG A 267 -6.66 20.58 -3.60
C ARG A 267 -5.28 19.95 -3.43
N GLY A 268 -5.12 19.27 -2.29
CA GLY A 268 -3.93 18.50 -1.98
C GLY A 268 -3.83 17.24 -2.84
N ARG A 269 -2.65 16.94 -3.34
CA ARG A 269 -2.34 15.74 -4.12
C ARG A 269 -1.13 15.02 -3.53
N LEU A 270 -1.16 13.67 -3.57
CA LEU A 270 -0.06 12.85 -3.11
C LEU A 270 0.56 12.10 -4.29
N LEU A 271 1.79 12.45 -4.63
CA LEU A 271 2.60 11.75 -5.62
C LEU A 271 3.53 10.78 -4.88
N TYR A 272 3.59 9.52 -5.31
CA TYR A 272 4.47 8.54 -4.70
C TYR A 272 5.11 7.60 -5.71
N ARG A 273 6.28 7.08 -5.33
CA ARG A 273 7.05 6.14 -6.13
C ARG A 273 6.51 4.73 -5.92
N ARG A 274 6.34 4.03 -7.03
CA ARG A 274 5.96 2.61 -7.05
C ARG A 274 7.20 1.73 -6.89
N TYR A 275 6.95 0.44 -6.68
CA TYR A 275 8.02 -0.58 -6.59
C TYR A 275 8.85 -0.72 -7.89
N ASP A 276 8.26 -0.38 -9.06
CA ASP A 276 8.93 -0.41 -10.38
C ASP A 276 9.64 0.92 -10.70
N GLY A 277 9.66 1.84 -9.77
CA GLY A 277 10.29 3.15 -9.90
C GLY A 277 9.41 4.22 -10.56
N ASP A 278 8.36 3.83 -11.27
CA ASP A 278 7.40 4.76 -11.89
C ASP A 278 6.54 5.46 -10.83
N LEU A 279 5.86 6.54 -11.20
CA LEU A 279 5.11 7.37 -10.27
C LEU A 279 3.60 7.08 -10.34
N THR A 280 2.94 7.21 -9.20
CA THR A 280 1.48 7.23 -9.07
C THR A 280 1.06 8.50 -8.35
N ILE A 281 0.02 9.14 -8.87
CA ILE A 281 -0.62 10.28 -8.20
C ILE A 281 -1.97 9.88 -7.63
N VAL A 282 -2.25 10.32 -6.41
CA VAL A 282 -3.56 10.25 -5.76
C VAL A 282 -4.18 11.64 -5.82
N VAL A 283 -5.39 11.69 -6.35
CA VAL A 283 -6.17 12.91 -6.58
C VAL A 283 -7.51 12.77 -5.85
N PRO A 284 -7.97 13.78 -5.11
CA PRO A 284 -9.29 13.77 -4.52
C PRO A 284 -10.39 13.64 -5.60
N ALA A 285 -11.39 12.77 -5.39
CA ALA A 285 -12.53 12.68 -6.29
C ALA A 285 -13.38 13.96 -6.26
N GLY A 286 -13.95 14.35 -7.40
CA GLY A 286 -14.79 15.56 -7.52
C GLY A 286 -14.02 16.85 -7.80
N THR A 287 -12.77 16.76 -8.23
CA THR A 287 -11.89 17.91 -8.54
C THR A 287 -11.57 18.07 -10.03
N GLU A 288 -12.24 17.33 -10.91
CA GLU A 288 -12.15 17.48 -12.37
C GLU A 288 -13.32 18.29 -12.93
#